data_970af25f3419c315502fc662975deed2
#
_entry.id   970af25f3419c315502fc662975deed2
#
_cell.length_a   1.000
_cell.length_b   1.000
_cell.length_c   1.000
_cell.angle_alpha   90.00
_cell.angle_beta   90.00
_cell.angle_gamma   90.00
#
_symmetry.space_group_name_H-M   'P 1'
#
loop_
_entity.id
_entity.type
_entity.pdbx_description
1 polymer ?
#
loop_
_entity_poly.entity_id
_entity_poly.type
_entity_poly.pdbx_seq_one_letter_code
_entity_poly.pdbx_strand_id
1 'polypeptide(L)'
;MKKNQDYIVTIEDLSVEGEGIGKISEGELGNENGFPLFIKDTVIGDVAKVRVIKVKKNYGYGRLMEIITPSPNRVKPLCPVARQCGGCTLQCMTYEEQLKFKRRKVENNLRRIGGLKDIEVPMTLGMEKPWRYRNKAQVPFGFDKEGICAGFYAG
;
A
#
# COMPACT_ATOMS: atom_id res chain seq x y z
N MET A 1 4.08 -22.06 -4.00
CA MET A 1 3.84 -21.13 -2.87
C MET A 1 2.78 -21.71 -1.94
N LYS A 2 3.02 -21.72 -0.64
CA LYS A 2 2.08 -22.26 0.36
C LYS A 2 1.62 -21.14 1.30
N LYS A 3 0.36 -21.22 1.75
CA LYS A 3 -0.17 -20.35 2.82
C LYS A 3 0.67 -20.53 4.10
N ASN A 4 0.86 -19.46 4.86
CA ASN A 4 1.66 -19.37 6.08
C ASN A 4 3.18 -19.56 5.89
N GLN A 5 3.67 -19.47 4.68
CA GLN A 5 5.11 -19.45 4.38
C GLN A 5 5.61 -18.02 4.31
N ASP A 6 6.84 -17.79 4.81
CA ASP A 6 7.51 -16.48 4.79
C ASP A 6 8.40 -16.37 3.56
N TYR A 7 8.39 -15.17 2.95
CA TYR A 7 9.22 -14.82 1.80
C TYR A 7 9.85 -13.45 2.01
N ILE A 8 10.99 -13.22 1.38
CA ILE A 8 11.59 -11.91 1.27
C ILE A 8 11.23 -11.36 -0.12
N VAL A 9 10.65 -10.17 -0.15
CA VAL A 9 10.26 -9.51 -1.40
C VAL A 9 10.69 -8.06 -1.39
N THR A 10 11.02 -7.55 -2.57
CA THR A 10 11.20 -6.11 -2.80
C THR A 10 9.87 -5.53 -3.26
N ILE A 11 9.46 -4.41 -2.70
CA ILE A 11 8.25 -3.70 -3.10
C ILE A 11 8.54 -2.86 -4.32
N GLU A 12 7.98 -3.25 -5.46
CA GLU A 12 8.22 -2.64 -6.77
C GLU A 12 7.21 -1.56 -7.13
N ASP A 13 5.97 -1.68 -6.66
CA ASP A 13 4.87 -0.77 -6.99
C ASP A 13 3.82 -0.75 -5.87
N LEU A 14 2.78 0.07 -6.04
CA LEU A 14 1.60 0.11 -5.18
C LEU A 14 0.33 -0.16 -5.97
N SER A 15 -0.59 -0.88 -5.34
CA SER A 15 -1.95 -1.08 -5.86
C SER A 15 -2.76 0.22 -5.83
N VAL A 16 -3.93 0.21 -6.45
CA VAL A 16 -4.88 1.33 -6.39
C VAL A 16 -5.33 1.65 -4.97
N GLU A 17 -5.30 0.69 -4.08
CA GLU A 17 -5.63 0.84 -2.65
C GLU A 17 -4.41 1.27 -1.80
N GLY A 18 -3.22 1.36 -2.42
CA GLY A 18 -1.99 1.75 -1.74
C GLY A 18 -1.29 0.60 -1.01
N GLU A 19 -1.67 -0.65 -1.28
CA GLU A 19 -0.91 -1.82 -0.82
C GLU A 19 0.34 -2.00 -1.68
N GLY A 20 1.48 -2.31 -1.07
CA GLY A 20 2.69 -2.62 -1.82
C GLY A 20 2.55 -3.87 -2.66
N ILE A 21 3.17 -3.87 -3.82
CA ILE A 21 3.24 -5.02 -4.71
C ILE A 21 4.68 -5.51 -4.73
N GLY A 22 4.90 -6.70 -4.17
CA GLY A 22 6.16 -7.44 -4.27
C GLY A 22 5.94 -8.75 -5.01
N LYS A 23 6.98 -9.27 -5.66
CA LYS A 23 6.91 -10.52 -6.42
C LYS A 23 7.75 -11.61 -5.78
N ILE A 24 7.21 -12.81 -5.76
CA ILE A 24 7.95 -14.02 -5.41
C ILE A 24 8.43 -14.66 -6.72
N SER A 25 9.76 -14.71 -6.89
CA SER A 25 10.39 -15.29 -8.09
C SER A 25 10.67 -16.79 -7.94
N GLU A 26 10.62 -17.32 -6.73
CA GLU A 26 10.95 -18.72 -6.42
C GLU A 26 9.70 -19.58 -6.24
N GLY A 27 9.66 -20.75 -6.90
CA GLY A 27 8.70 -21.84 -6.66
C GLY A 27 7.91 -22.30 -7.86
N GLU A 28 7.07 -23.31 -7.65
CA GLU A 28 6.28 -24.09 -8.62
C GLU A 28 5.29 -23.28 -9.50
N LEU A 29 5.14 -21.98 -9.29
CA LEU A 29 4.26 -21.09 -10.04
C LEU A 29 4.96 -20.38 -11.21
N GLY A 30 6.14 -20.84 -11.59
CA GLY A 30 6.88 -20.71 -12.84
C GLY A 30 6.51 -19.61 -13.86
N ASN A 31 6.06 -18.44 -13.43
CA ASN A 31 5.93 -17.30 -14.31
C ASN A 31 7.26 -16.53 -14.30
N GLU A 32 7.85 -16.32 -15.46
CA GLU A 32 9.05 -15.49 -15.66
C GLU A 32 8.92 -14.10 -15.00
N ASN A 33 7.69 -13.64 -14.77
CA ASN A 33 7.37 -12.35 -14.14
C ASN A 33 7.18 -12.42 -12.62
N GLY A 34 7.35 -13.60 -11.98
CA GLY A 34 7.09 -13.80 -10.56
C GLY A 34 5.61 -13.76 -10.18
N PHE A 35 5.28 -14.19 -8.94
CA PHE A 35 3.91 -14.21 -8.42
C PHE A 35 3.66 -12.98 -7.54
N PRO A 36 2.72 -12.08 -7.91
CA PRO A 36 2.52 -10.84 -7.19
C PRO A 36 1.81 -11.07 -5.85
N LEU A 37 2.32 -10.41 -4.81
CA LEU A 37 1.72 -10.28 -3.49
C LEU A 37 1.34 -8.84 -3.22
N PHE A 38 0.14 -8.64 -2.67
CA PHE A 38 -0.32 -7.37 -2.11
C PHE A 38 -0.04 -7.35 -0.61
N ILE A 39 0.66 -6.32 -0.14
CA ILE A 39 1.17 -6.23 1.22
C ILE A 39 0.87 -4.84 1.78
N LYS A 40 0.08 -4.77 2.85
CA LYS A 40 -0.21 -3.52 3.56
C LYS A 40 1.02 -2.99 4.29
N ASP A 41 1.05 -1.70 4.58
CA ASP A 41 2.08 -1.01 5.36
C ASP A 41 3.49 -1.04 4.75
N THR A 42 3.59 -1.21 3.44
CA THR A 42 4.86 -1.19 2.71
C THR A 42 4.95 0.01 1.78
N VAL A 43 6.19 0.39 1.43
CA VAL A 43 6.54 1.51 0.57
C VAL A 43 7.39 0.99 -0.59
N ILE A 44 7.25 1.58 -1.78
CA ILE A 44 8.09 1.24 -2.93
C ILE A 44 9.57 1.35 -2.56
N GLY A 45 10.34 0.30 -2.83
CA GLY A 45 11.75 0.17 -2.48
C GLY A 45 12.04 -0.48 -1.14
N ASP A 46 11.01 -0.81 -0.32
CA ASP A 46 11.24 -1.65 0.85
C ASP A 46 11.65 -3.06 0.45
N VAL A 47 12.61 -3.63 1.17
CA VAL A 47 12.84 -5.07 1.21
C VAL A 47 12.18 -5.60 2.48
N ALA A 48 11.20 -6.47 2.34
CA ALA A 48 10.34 -6.89 3.43
C ALA A 48 10.25 -8.41 3.55
N LYS A 49 10.23 -8.91 4.79
CA LYS A 49 9.81 -10.27 5.11
C LYS A 49 8.31 -10.29 5.24
N VAL A 50 7.66 -11.12 4.43
CA VAL A 50 6.20 -11.20 4.35
C VAL A 50 5.72 -12.62 4.52
N ARG A 51 4.61 -12.80 5.25
CA ARG A 51 3.92 -14.09 5.39
C ARG A 51 2.73 -14.16 4.48
N VAL A 52 2.65 -15.18 3.63
CA VAL A 52 1.52 -15.39 2.74
C VAL A 52 0.28 -15.78 3.56
N ILE A 53 -0.75 -14.96 3.51
CA ILE A 53 -2.02 -15.19 4.25
C ILE A 53 -3.13 -15.72 3.34
N LYS A 54 -3.12 -15.38 2.05
CA LYS A 54 -4.12 -15.81 1.09
C LYS A 54 -3.51 -15.95 -0.30
N VAL A 55 -3.83 -17.04 -0.97
CA VAL A 55 -3.41 -17.32 -2.35
C VAL A 55 -4.64 -17.33 -3.25
N LYS A 56 -4.58 -16.61 -4.36
CA LYS A 56 -5.54 -16.62 -5.46
C LYS A 56 -4.88 -17.21 -6.71
N LYS A 57 -5.62 -17.36 -7.80
CA LYS A 57 -5.10 -17.95 -9.04
C LYS A 57 -3.88 -17.20 -9.60
N ASN A 58 -3.93 -15.86 -9.62
CA ASN A 58 -2.92 -15.02 -10.28
C ASN A 58 -2.20 -14.05 -9.34
N TYR A 59 -2.53 -14.02 -8.05
CA TYR A 59 -1.93 -13.15 -7.06
C TYR A 59 -2.20 -13.66 -5.64
N GLY A 60 -1.57 -13.05 -4.65
CA GLY A 60 -1.81 -13.37 -3.24
C GLY A 60 -1.78 -12.14 -2.35
N TYR A 61 -2.06 -12.36 -1.06
CA TYR A 61 -1.94 -11.34 -0.02
C TYR A 61 -0.89 -11.78 0.99
N GLY A 62 -0.02 -10.86 1.35
CA GLY A 62 1.01 -11.03 2.36
C GLY A 62 0.78 -10.13 3.56
N ARG A 63 1.08 -10.64 4.75
CA ARG A 63 1.21 -9.84 5.96
C ARG A 63 2.66 -9.41 6.11
N LEU A 64 2.89 -8.11 6.29
CA LEU A 64 4.21 -7.59 6.63
C LEU A 64 4.62 -8.14 8.01
N MET A 65 5.73 -8.86 8.07
CA MET A 65 6.35 -9.36 9.30
C MET A 65 7.45 -8.40 9.77
N GLU A 66 8.32 -7.99 8.85
CA GLU A 66 9.49 -7.17 9.14
C GLU A 66 9.92 -6.38 7.90
N ILE A 67 10.41 -5.16 8.09
CA ILE A 67 11.14 -4.41 7.06
C ILE A 67 12.62 -4.71 7.26
N ILE A 68 13.24 -5.43 6.32
CA ILE A 68 14.66 -5.80 6.35
C ILE A 68 15.51 -4.59 5.93
N THR A 69 15.15 -3.97 4.81
CA THR A 69 15.79 -2.75 4.33
C THR A 69 14.70 -1.73 4.02
N PRO A 70 14.63 -0.63 4.78
CA PRO A 70 13.63 0.40 4.52
C PRO A 70 13.95 1.18 3.24
N SER A 71 12.91 1.52 2.50
CA SER A 71 12.99 2.46 1.38
C SER A 71 13.49 3.84 1.88
N PRO A 72 14.28 4.58 1.09
CA PRO A 72 14.63 5.97 1.40
C PRO A 72 13.41 6.89 1.50
N ASN A 73 12.28 6.48 0.90
CA ASN A 73 11.00 7.20 0.96
C ASN A 73 10.11 6.75 2.13
N ARG A 74 10.57 5.83 2.98
CA ARG A 74 9.83 5.42 4.17
C ARG A 74 10.01 6.42 5.30
N VAL A 75 8.90 6.82 5.90
CA VAL A 75 8.88 7.70 7.07
C VAL A 75 8.04 7.09 8.20
N LYS A 76 8.32 7.49 9.43
CA LYS A 76 7.48 7.14 10.57
C LYS A 76 6.17 7.93 10.47
N PRO A 77 5.00 7.27 10.47
CA PRO A 77 3.71 7.96 10.48
C PRO A 77 3.58 8.90 11.69
N LEU A 78 3.01 10.07 11.47
CA LEU A 78 2.72 11.02 12.57
C LEU A 78 1.60 10.52 13.49
N CYS A 79 0.64 9.79 12.93
CA CYS A 79 -0.44 9.20 13.71
C CYS A 79 0.05 7.94 14.44
N PRO A 80 -0.04 7.86 15.78
CA PRO A 80 0.45 6.72 16.54
C PRO A 80 -0.33 5.42 16.27
N VAL A 81 -1.57 5.53 15.80
CA VAL A 81 -2.44 4.38 15.47
C VAL A 81 -2.54 4.12 13.96
N ALA A 82 -1.70 4.74 13.13
CA ALA A 82 -1.78 4.63 11.68
C ALA A 82 -1.77 3.19 11.17
N ARG A 83 -0.99 2.30 11.81
CA ARG A 83 -0.86 0.90 11.42
C ARG A 83 -2.07 0.04 11.83
N GLN A 84 -2.80 0.45 12.85
CA GLN A 84 -3.96 -0.29 13.37
C GLN A 84 -5.27 0.23 12.79
N CYS A 85 -5.30 1.51 12.47
CA CYS A 85 -6.47 2.20 11.95
C CYS A 85 -6.56 2.05 10.43
N GLY A 86 -7.70 1.62 9.91
CA GLY A 86 -7.95 1.53 8.47
C GLY A 86 -8.20 2.88 7.76
N GLY A 87 -8.10 4.01 8.47
CA GLY A 87 -8.42 5.33 7.91
C GLY A 87 -7.39 5.94 6.97
N CYS A 88 -6.12 5.49 7.02
CA CYS A 88 -5.01 6.03 6.23
C CYS A 88 -4.11 4.91 5.71
N THR A 89 -3.71 4.99 4.44
CA THR A 89 -2.88 3.95 3.80
C THR A 89 -1.45 4.41 3.55
N LEU A 90 -1.23 5.70 3.24
CA LEU A 90 0.06 6.19 2.72
C LEU A 90 0.90 6.98 3.74
N GLN A 91 0.55 6.97 5.03
CA GLN A 91 1.28 7.77 6.03
C GLN A 91 2.74 7.33 6.27
N CYS A 92 3.09 6.10 5.91
CA CYS A 92 4.45 5.59 6.02
C CYS A 92 5.37 6.02 4.86
N MET A 93 4.86 6.82 3.92
CA MET A 93 5.56 7.29 2.73
C MET A 93 5.78 8.80 2.79
N THR A 94 6.94 9.29 2.32
CA THR A 94 7.19 10.73 2.15
C THR A 94 6.11 11.37 1.28
N TYR A 95 5.75 12.61 1.57
CA TYR A 95 4.71 13.31 0.81
C TYR A 95 5.07 13.47 -0.67
N GLU A 96 6.34 13.71 -0.95
CA GLU A 96 6.84 13.79 -2.33
C GLU A 96 6.58 12.48 -3.10
N GLU A 97 6.87 11.33 -2.50
CA GLU A 97 6.61 10.04 -3.14
C GLU A 97 5.11 9.75 -3.28
N GLN A 98 4.27 10.22 -2.34
CA GLN A 98 2.81 10.16 -2.49
C GLN A 98 2.33 10.94 -3.72
N LEU A 99 2.90 12.11 -4.02
CA LEU A 99 2.57 12.89 -5.21
C LEU A 99 3.00 12.18 -6.50
N LYS A 100 4.21 11.60 -6.51
CA LYS A 100 4.70 10.77 -7.62
C LYS A 100 3.80 9.55 -7.85
N PHE A 101 3.42 8.86 -6.80
CA PHE A 101 2.50 7.71 -6.88
C PHE A 101 1.15 8.11 -7.47
N LYS A 102 0.55 9.20 -7.02
CA LYS A 102 -0.74 9.71 -7.54
C LYS A 102 -0.65 10.03 -9.03
N ARG A 103 0.42 10.67 -9.48
CA ARG A 103 0.69 10.92 -10.89
C ARG A 103 0.77 9.61 -11.68
N ARG A 104 1.63 8.68 -11.24
CA ARG A 104 1.82 7.37 -11.91
C ARG A 104 0.51 6.59 -12.01
N LYS A 105 -0.32 6.63 -10.95
CA LYS A 105 -1.64 5.96 -10.95
C LYS A 105 -2.55 6.51 -12.06
N VAL A 106 -2.64 7.83 -12.20
CA VAL A 106 -3.45 8.46 -13.26
C VAL A 106 -2.89 8.11 -14.64
N GLU A 107 -1.59 8.27 -14.83
CA GLU A 107 -0.91 7.98 -16.10
C GLU A 107 -1.07 6.52 -16.53
N ASN A 108 -0.86 5.58 -15.61
CA ASN A 108 -1.06 4.15 -15.86
C ASN A 108 -2.52 3.81 -16.23
N ASN A 109 -3.50 4.42 -15.57
CA ASN A 109 -4.91 4.20 -15.89
C ASN A 109 -5.26 4.75 -17.28
N LEU A 110 -4.81 5.94 -17.61
CA LEU A 110 -5.02 6.53 -18.93
C LEU A 110 -4.38 5.69 -20.04
N ARG A 111 -3.17 5.19 -19.83
CA ARG A 111 -2.46 4.38 -20.81
C ARG A 111 -3.05 2.97 -20.94
N ARG A 112 -3.29 2.27 -19.82
CA ARG A 112 -3.67 0.84 -19.83
C ARG A 112 -5.16 0.62 -20.04
N ILE A 113 -6.01 1.46 -19.43
CA ILE A 113 -7.47 1.35 -19.50
C ILE A 113 -8.01 2.28 -20.58
N GLY A 114 -7.54 3.53 -20.60
CA GLY A 114 -7.97 4.54 -21.58
C GLY A 114 -7.37 4.37 -22.98
N GLY A 115 -6.33 3.55 -23.15
CA GLY A 115 -5.66 3.35 -24.44
C GLY A 115 -4.83 4.55 -24.94
N LEU A 116 -4.65 5.58 -24.11
CA LEU A 116 -3.94 6.82 -24.46
C LEU A 116 -2.42 6.63 -24.25
N LYS A 117 -1.74 6.04 -25.22
CA LYS A 117 -0.32 5.64 -25.10
C LYS A 117 0.63 6.81 -24.92
N ASP A 118 0.38 7.92 -25.57
CA ASP A 118 1.27 9.09 -25.63
C ASP A 118 0.86 10.20 -24.67
N ILE A 119 -0.03 9.90 -23.71
CA ILE A 119 -0.45 10.89 -22.71
C ILE A 119 0.67 11.18 -21.72
N GLU A 120 0.97 12.44 -21.54
CA GLU A 120 1.83 12.93 -20.46
C GLU A 120 0.97 13.56 -19.36
N VAL A 121 1.12 13.04 -18.15
CA VAL A 121 0.43 13.57 -16.96
C VAL A 121 1.39 14.49 -16.23
N PRO A 122 1.04 15.77 -16.02
CA PRO A 122 1.88 16.70 -15.28
C PRO A 122 2.07 16.27 -13.83
N MET A 123 3.05 16.87 -13.15
CA MET A 123 3.26 16.61 -11.71
C MET A 123 2.01 16.96 -10.92
N THR A 124 1.69 16.11 -9.95
CA THR A 124 0.57 16.36 -9.03
C THR A 124 0.83 17.62 -8.22
N LEU A 125 -0.11 18.56 -8.25
CA LEU A 125 -0.05 19.74 -7.39
C LEU A 125 -0.19 19.31 -5.93
N GLY A 126 0.81 19.65 -5.13
CA GLY A 126 0.87 19.32 -3.72
C GLY A 126 0.47 20.49 -2.83
N MET A 127 0.30 20.20 -1.55
CA MET A 127 0.08 21.18 -0.49
C MET A 127 1.41 21.48 0.22
N GLU A 128 1.64 22.72 0.61
CA GLU A 128 2.79 23.09 1.44
C GLU A 128 2.73 22.39 2.82
N LYS A 129 1.53 22.31 3.40
CA LYS A 129 1.26 21.64 4.68
C LYS A 129 0.23 20.52 4.48
N PRO A 130 0.64 19.29 4.19
CA PRO A 130 -0.30 18.20 3.84
C PRO A 130 -0.99 17.56 5.05
N TRP A 131 -1.02 18.24 6.18
CA TRP A 131 -1.62 17.79 7.43
C TRP A 131 -2.76 18.73 7.85
N ARG A 132 -3.76 18.17 8.55
CA ARG A 132 -4.91 18.92 9.07
C ARG A 132 -5.71 19.65 7.97
N TYR A 133 -5.69 19.12 6.76
CA TYR A 133 -6.38 19.71 5.59
C TYR A 133 -7.86 19.36 5.51
N ARG A 134 -8.28 18.31 6.25
CA ARG A 134 -9.64 17.79 6.18
C ARG A 134 -10.58 18.64 7.04
N ASN A 135 -11.62 19.20 6.45
CA ASN A 135 -12.66 19.99 7.09
C ASN A 135 -13.97 19.21 7.34
N LYS A 136 -14.07 17.98 6.82
CA LYS A 136 -15.22 17.08 7.05
C LYS A 136 -14.69 15.67 7.26
N ALA A 137 -15.18 15.01 8.31
CA ALA A 137 -14.96 13.60 8.56
C ALA A 137 -16.28 12.91 8.86
N GLN A 138 -16.46 11.68 8.35
CA GLN A 138 -17.56 10.79 8.72
C GLN A 138 -16.95 9.68 9.58
N VAL A 139 -17.37 9.62 10.83
CA VAL A 139 -16.87 8.65 11.80
C VAL A 139 -18.02 7.70 12.14
N PRO A 140 -17.87 6.39 11.87
CA PRO A 140 -18.88 5.40 12.27
C PRO A 140 -19.05 5.35 13.79
N PHE A 141 -20.27 5.13 14.22
CA PHE A 141 -20.59 4.81 15.61
C PHE A 141 -20.86 3.31 15.75
N GLY A 142 -20.49 2.76 16.88
CA GLY A 142 -20.72 1.36 17.23
C GLY A 142 -20.94 1.20 18.74
N PHE A 143 -21.08 -0.04 19.16
CA PHE A 143 -21.19 -0.42 20.57
C PHE A 143 -20.09 -1.44 20.89
N ASP A 144 -19.45 -1.26 22.00
CA ASP A 144 -18.54 -2.24 22.60
C ASP A 144 -18.99 -2.58 24.03
N LYS A 145 -18.13 -3.25 24.82
CA LYS A 145 -18.43 -3.65 26.19
C LYS A 145 -18.54 -2.48 27.17
N GLU A 146 -17.98 -1.33 26.81
CA GLU A 146 -17.93 -0.11 27.62
C GLU A 146 -19.04 0.88 27.23
N GLY A 147 -19.78 0.61 26.11
CA GLY A 147 -20.90 1.42 25.66
C GLY A 147 -20.75 1.93 24.23
N ILE A 148 -21.20 3.16 23.96
CA ILE A 148 -21.12 3.78 22.63
C ILE A 148 -19.67 4.15 22.33
N CYS A 149 -19.16 3.69 21.21
CA CYS A 149 -17.85 4.07 20.67
C CYS A 149 -17.96 4.69 19.28
N ALA A 150 -16.97 5.50 18.91
CA ALA A 150 -16.86 6.09 17.60
C ALA A 150 -15.42 5.98 17.09
N GLY A 151 -15.23 5.58 15.85
CA GLY A 151 -13.89 5.39 15.30
C GLY A 151 -13.88 4.80 13.91
N PHE A 152 -12.67 4.61 13.38
CA PHE A 152 -12.46 3.85 12.14
C PHE A 152 -12.23 2.37 12.48
N TYR A 153 -12.65 1.49 11.58
CA TYR A 153 -12.39 0.07 11.72
C TYR A 153 -10.90 -0.22 11.59
N ALA A 154 -10.44 -1.26 12.28
CA ALA A 154 -9.08 -1.77 12.10
C ALA A 154 -8.86 -2.23 10.65
N GLY A 155 -7.68 -1.97 10.11
CA GLY A 155 -7.30 -2.31 8.74
C GLY A 155 -6.86 -3.75 8.53
#